data_002ffb0e1fd965f176c8f16661add19b
#
_entry.id   002ffb0e1fd965f176c8f16661add19b
#
_cell.length_a   1.000
_cell.length_b   1.000
_cell.length_c   1.000
_cell.angle_alpha   90.00
_cell.angle_beta   90.00
_cell.angle_gamma   90.00
#
_symmetry.space_group_name_H-M   'P 1'
#
loop_
_entity.id
_entity.type
_entity.pdbx_description
1 polymer ?
#
loop_
_entity_poly.entity_id
_entity_poly.type
_entity_poly.pdbx_seq_one_letter_code
_entity_poly.pdbx_strand_id
1 'polypeptide(L)'
;MELTKTFTTASLLRDRADDDKIGYRFEDVAWTWREVVHESARRSAMLRALRQPGPFHVGVLLENVPEYLFLAGGAAFAGATIVGINPTRRGDELARDIRHTDCQLIITDRGSAALLDGLDLGPATGRVLLIDDDAYASALPEIIALPPEADDPPPSTILFLLFTSGSTSAPKAVVCSTERMAGAGVRAGQSYGITRDDVSYCSMPLFHGNALMACWAPSLAVGATVVLRRKFSASGFLPDVRRYGCTYFTYVGRTIAYVLGQPPTEHDRDHALRLGFGTEASAQDRQRFLERFGCPLIEGYGSSESVVVIMRTPDTPANALGVPRLDGGADIAVVDPQTLQPCPPAEFDEHGGLANGDAAIGEIVNRSGGGIFEGYYNNTEATTDRLRNGWYWTGDLAYIDTDGFYYFAGRSSDWLRVDSENFAAAPIENILNRLDDAVMVAVYAVPDPRTGDQVMAAIEMRAGVEFDAEAFAVFLSEQHDLGTKWTPRFVRITADMPLTANNKVNKQPLRAVGWHTTEPVWWKPGRGDAYRLFTADDAAAVSAEFAEHGRTELLPR
;
A
#
# COMPACT_ATOMS: atom_id res chain seq x y z
N MET A 1 9.65 12.92 25.80
CA MET A 1 9.17 14.20 25.26
C MET A 1 7.67 14.23 25.48
N GLU A 2 7.20 15.21 26.26
CA GLU A 2 5.79 15.28 26.67
C GLU A 2 4.87 15.35 25.45
N LEU A 3 3.87 14.47 25.40
CA LEU A 3 2.83 14.36 24.34
C LEU A 3 1.82 15.55 24.35
N THR A 4 2.16 16.66 24.98
CA THR A 4 1.29 17.84 25.09
C THR A 4 1.50 18.89 23.99
N LYS A 5 2.54 18.76 23.14
CA LYS A 5 2.76 19.69 22.02
C LYS A 5 2.09 19.15 20.77
N THR A 6 1.08 19.85 20.29
CA THR A 6 0.49 19.60 18.96
C THR A 6 1.50 20.00 17.89
N PHE A 7 1.91 19.07 17.07
CA PHE A 7 2.76 19.31 15.91
C PHE A 7 1.91 19.49 14.67
N THR A 8 2.27 20.42 13.81
CA THR A 8 1.75 20.52 12.44
C THR A 8 2.90 20.38 11.45
N THR A 9 2.59 20.06 10.20
CA THR A 9 3.62 20.00 9.17
C THR A 9 4.31 21.36 8.97
N ALA A 10 3.56 22.46 9.11
CA ALA A 10 4.12 23.81 9.08
C ALA A 10 5.12 24.02 10.24
N SER A 11 4.79 23.61 11.47
CA SER A 11 5.70 23.75 12.61
C SER A 11 6.97 22.92 12.45
N LEU A 12 6.88 21.70 11.92
CA LEU A 12 8.05 20.87 11.63
C LEU A 12 8.97 21.48 10.56
N LEU A 13 8.39 22.12 9.53
CA LEU A 13 9.16 22.86 8.52
C LEU A 13 9.84 24.08 9.15
N ARG A 14 9.16 24.83 10.01
CA ARG A 14 9.76 25.99 10.71
C ARG A 14 10.97 25.60 11.55
N ASP A 15 10.92 24.45 12.23
CA ASP A 15 12.05 23.91 12.98
C ASP A 15 13.29 23.64 12.09
N ARG A 16 13.12 23.63 10.75
CA ARG A 16 14.18 23.42 9.74
C ARG A 16 14.61 24.72 9.02
N ALA A 17 14.00 25.89 9.34
CA ALA A 17 14.22 27.11 8.58
C ALA A 17 15.69 27.60 8.57
N ASP A 18 16.44 27.31 9.62
CA ASP A 18 17.86 27.65 9.75
C ASP A 18 18.81 26.45 9.67
N ASP A 19 18.33 25.32 9.14
CA ASP A 19 19.06 24.07 9.10
C ASP A 19 19.79 23.90 7.77
N ASP A 20 21.12 23.96 7.78
CA ASP A 20 22.00 23.82 6.61
C ASP A 20 22.32 22.37 6.25
N LYS A 21 21.81 21.37 6.99
CA LYS A 21 21.93 19.99 6.60
C LYS A 21 21.13 19.73 5.32
N ILE A 22 21.64 18.83 4.45
CA ILE A 22 20.90 18.38 3.28
C ILE A 22 19.57 17.76 3.71
N GLY A 23 18.47 18.35 3.27
CA GLY A 23 17.11 17.88 3.46
C GLY A 23 16.66 16.92 2.36
N TYR A 24 16.82 17.34 1.10
CA TYR A 24 16.44 16.52 -0.05
C TYR A 24 17.61 16.28 -0.99
N ARG A 25 17.60 15.10 -1.61
CA ARG A 25 18.44 14.74 -2.75
C ARG A 25 17.59 14.14 -3.86
N PHE A 26 17.85 14.55 -5.07
CA PHE A 26 17.22 13.99 -6.26
C PHE A 26 18.22 14.06 -7.41
N GLU A 27 18.58 12.90 -7.96
CA GLU A 27 19.62 12.79 -9.00
C GLU A 27 20.92 13.47 -8.53
N ASP A 28 21.41 14.47 -9.26
CA ASP A 28 22.66 15.20 -8.94
C ASP A 28 22.42 16.48 -8.12
N VAL A 29 21.14 16.79 -7.79
CA VAL A 29 20.77 18.02 -7.08
C VAL A 29 20.49 17.71 -5.62
N ALA A 30 20.89 18.64 -4.74
CA ALA A 30 20.60 18.57 -3.32
C ALA A 30 20.11 19.92 -2.82
N TRP A 31 19.23 19.89 -1.83
CA TRP A 31 18.72 21.06 -1.11
C TRP A 31 18.96 20.89 0.37
N THR A 32 19.47 21.91 1.04
CA THR A 32 19.48 21.99 2.50
C THR A 32 18.05 22.09 3.02
N TRP A 33 17.82 21.78 4.30
CA TRP A 33 16.51 21.99 4.89
C TRP A 33 16.08 23.46 4.83
N ARG A 34 17.01 24.41 4.99
CA ARG A 34 16.76 25.85 4.80
C ARG A 34 16.18 26.11 3.40
N GLU A 35 16.82 25.56 2.36
CA GLU A 35 16.36 25.71 0.98
C GLU A 35 15.01 25.00 0.76
N VAL A 36 14.78 23.83 1.36
CA VAL A 36 13.48 23.14 1.32
C VAL A 36 12.37 24.03 1.91
N VAL A 37 12.63 24.66 3.05
CA VAL A 37 11.66 25.58 3.68
C VAL A 37 11.41 26.80 2.80
N HIS A 38 12.47 27.38 2.23
CA HIS A 38 12.35 28.52 1.30
C HIS A 38 11.54 28.14 0.05
N GLU A 39 11.83 27.01 -0.57
CA GLU A 39 11.08 26.50 -1.72
C GLU A 39 9.61 26.23 -1.37
N SER A 40 9.34 25.70 -0.19
CA SER A 40 7.98 25.54 0.33
C SER A 40 7.26 26.88 0.52
N ALA A 41 7.94 27.89 1.03
CA ALA A 41 7.37 29.23 1.17
C ALA A 41 7.02 29.86 -0.20
N ARG A 42 7.86 29.66 -1.21
CA ARG A 42 7.58 30.11 -2.59
C ARG A 42 6.30 29.47 -3.15
N ARG A 43 6.12 28.13 -2.94
CA ARG A 43 4.90 27.43 -3.36
C ARG A 43 3.69 27.88 -2.55
N SER A 44 3.86 28.19 -1.27
CA SER A 44 2.78 28.75 -0.46
C SER A 44 2.25 30.06 -1.04
N ALA A 45 3.14 30.98 -1.43
CA ALA A 45 2.75 32.25 -2.03
C ALA A 45 2.07 32.03 -3.40
N MET A 46 2.62 31.17 -4.25
CA MET A 46 2.02 30.80 -5.54
C MET A 46 0.61 30.23 -5.34
N LEU A 47 0.45 29.25 -4.45
CA LEU A 47 -0.83 28.61 -4.20
C LEU A 47 -1.87 29.61 -3.69
N ARG A 48 -1.50 30.50 -2.75
CA ARG A 48 -2.40 31.58 -2.27
C ARG A 48 -2.82 32.53 -3.39
N ALA A 49 -1.91 32.89 -4.31
CA ALA A 49 -2.20 33.75 -5.44
C ALA A 49 -3.15 33.08 -6.46
N LEU A 50 -3.10 31.76 -6.59
CA LEU A 50 -3.92 30.97 -7.52
C LEU A 50 -5.24 30.49 -6.91
N ARG A 51 -5.47 30.71 -5.62
CA ARG A 51 -6.67 30.27 -4.89
C ARG A 51 -7.94 30.85 -5.51
N GLN A 52 -8.95 29.98 -5.62
CA GLN A 52 -10.31 30.33 -6.00
C GLN A 52 -11.28 30.11 -4.82
N PRO A 53 -12.49 30.69 -4.84
CA PRO A 53 -13.54 30.34 -3.88
C PRO A 53 -13.83 28.84 -3.86
N GLY A 54 -14.15 28.30 -2.67
CA GLY A 54 -14.43 26.88 -2.46
C GLY A 54 -13.30 26.13 -1.76
N PRO A 55 -13.31 24.78 -1.79
CA PRO A 55 -12.27 23.95 -1.21
C PRO A 55 -10.91 24.26 -1.84
N PHE A 56 -9.90 24.53 -1.00
CA PHE A 56 -8.56 24.88 -1.50
C PHE A 56 -7.75 23.62 -1.81
N HIS A 57 -8.24 22.83 -2.76
CA HIS A 57 -7.66 21.56 -3.16
C HIS A 57 -6.88 21.67 -4.46
N VAL A 58 -5.65 21.16 -4.41
CA VAL A 58 -4.69 21.17 -5.51
C VAL A 58 -4.36 19.73 -5.86
N GLY A 59 -4.78 19.29 -7.03
CA GLY A 59 -4.44 17.98 -7.56
C GLY A 59 -2.98 17.96 -8.02
N VAL A 60 -2.20 17.03 -7.53
CA VAL A 60 -0.80 16.85 -7.93
C VAL A 60 -0.67 15.52 -8.66
N LEU A 61 -0.45 15.60 -9.98
CA LEU A 61 -0.26 14.46 -10.88
C LEU A 61 1.21 14.42 -11.32
N LEU A 62 2.06 14.00 -10.40
CA LEU A 62 3.52 13.94 -10.59
C LEU A 62 4.06 12.59 -10.12
N GLU A 63 5.16 12.17 -10.72
CA GLU A 63 6.01 11.13 -10.17
C GLU A 63 6.76 11.63 -8.93
N ASN A 64 7.66 10.82 -8.36
CA ASN A 64 8.47 11.25 -7.22
C ASN A 64 9.53 12.26 -7.67
N VAL A 65 9.16 13.52 -7.66
CA VAL A 65 10.06 14.65 -7.92
C VAL A 65 10.03 15.61 -6.73
N PRO A 66 11.11 16.39 -6.50
CA PRO A 66 11.18 17.33 -5.37
C PRO A 66 10.03 18.30 -5.31
N GLU A 67 9.49 18.68 -6.47
CA GLU A 67 8.36 19.58 -6.60
C GLU A 67 7.13 19.10 -5.84
N TYR A 68 6.86 17.78 -5.80
CA TYR A 68 5.76 17.23 -5.02
C TYR A 68 5.90 17.58 -3.54
N LEU A 69 7.09 17.46 -2.97
CA LEU A 69 7.35 17.75 -1.56
C LEU A 69 7.43 19.24 -1.27
N PHE A 70 7.91 20.08 -2.21
CA PHE A 70 7.85 21.52 -2.09
C PHE A 70 6.40 22.02 -2.10
N LEU A 71 5.54 21.45 -2.95
CA LEU A 71 4.10 21.72 -2.95
C LEU A 71 3.43 21.29 -1.64
N ALA A 72 3.79 20.12 -1.10
CA ALA A 72 3.29 19.66 0.18
C ALA A 72 3.66 20.62 1.33
N GLY A 73 4.91 21.08 1.36
CA GLY A 73 5.36 22.09 2.32
C GLY A 73 4.67 23.44 2.10
N GLY A 74 4.52 23.86 0.85
CA GLY A 74 3.79 25.08 0.48
C GLY A 74 2.33 25.02 0.89
N ALA A 75 1.67 23.89 0.70
CA ALA A 75 0.29 23.66 1.13
C ALA A 75 0.15 23.73 2.65
N ALA A 76 1.12 23.18 3.40
CA ALA A 76 1.14 23.25 4.86
C ALA A 76 1.17 24.69 5.38
N PHE A 77 1.88 25.60 4.71
CA PHE A 77 1.89 27.03 5.06
C PHE A 77 0.68 27.80 4.49
N ALA A 78 0.13 27.38 3.35
CA ALA A 78 -0.96 28.11 2.67
C ALA A 78 -2.36 27.72 3.17
N GLY A 79 -2.51 26.61 3.88
CA GLY A 79 -3.81 26.02 4.19
C GLY A 79 -4.46 25.38 2.95
N ALA A 80 -3.65 24.95 1.98
CA ALA A 80 -4.11 24.18 0.83
C ALA A 80 -4.07 22.68 1.13
N THR A 81 -4.86 21.91 0.39
CA THR A 81 -4.87 20.46 0.43
C THR A 81 -4.23 19.90 -0.83
N ILE A 82 -3.25 19.05 -0.69
CA ILE A 82 -2.67 18.28 -1.79
C ILE A 82 -3.52 17.03 -2.01
N VAL A 83 -4.06 16.89 -3.20
CA VAL A 83 -4.74 15.68 -3.66
C VAL A 83 -3.74 14.85 -4.45
N GLY A 84 -3.31 13.73 -3.89
CA GLY A 84 -2.39 12.81 -4.55
C GLY A 84 -3.08 12.06 -5.68
N ILE A 85 -2.96 12.57 -6.92
CA ILE A 85 -3.58 11.93 -8.07
C ILE A 85 -2.73 10.77 -8.55
N ASN A 86 -3.38 9.63 -8.75
CA ASN A 86 -2.72 8.41 -9.18
C ASN A 86 -2.43 8.42 -10.69
N PRO A 87 -1.16 8.45 -11.14
CA PRO A 87 -0.80 8.51 -12.54
C PRO A 87 -1.06 7.21 -13.32
N THR A 88 -1.47 6.13 -12.66
CA THR A 88 -1.84 4.88 -13.34
C THR A 88 -3.31 4.83 -13.74
N ARG A 89 -4.15 5.72 -13.22
CA ARG A 89 -5.55 5.83 -13.63
C ARG A 89 -5.68 6.49 -14.98
N ARG A 90 -6.79 6.20 -15.68
CA ARG A 90 -7.04 6.67 -17.05
C ARG A 90 -8.50 7.11 -17.22
N GLY A 91 -8.74 8.01 -18.17
CA GLY A 91 -10.07 8.39 -18.65
C GLY A 91 -11.02 8.79 -17.53
N ASP A 92 -12.23 8.24 -17.55
CA ASP A 92 -13.31 8.59 -16.60
C ASP A 92 -12.96 8.30 -15.14
N GLU A 93 -12.13 7.31 -14.84
CA GLU A 93 -11.70 7.04 -13.47
C GLU A 93 -10.81 8.15 -12.95
N LEU A 94 -9.86 8.62 -13.76
CA LEU A 94 -8.98 9.74 -13.41
C LEU A 94 -9.78 11.02 -13.22
N ALA A 95 -10.67 11.32 -14.16
CA ALA A 95 -11.55 12.48 -14.11
C ALA A 95 -12.46 12.44 -12.87
N ARG A 96 -13.02 11.28 -12.54
CA ARG A 96 -13.86 11.08 -11.36
C ARG A 96 -13.12 11.36 -10.06
N ASP A 97 -11.90 10.88 -9.91
CA ASP A 97 -11.10 11.13 -8.70
C ASP A 97 -10.84 12.62 -8.51
N ILE A 98 -10.50 13.34 -9.60
CA ILE A 98 -10.25 14.79 -9.60
C ILE A 98 -11.53 15.58 -9.22
N ARG A 99 -12.67 15.24 -9.85
CA ARG A 99 -13.95 15.90 -9.53
C ARG A 99 -14.43 15.58 -8.13
N HIS A 100 -14.33 14.32 -7.70
CA HIS A 100 -14.76 13.88 -6.36
C HIS A 100 -14.05 14.65 -5.25
N THR A 101 -12.81 15.02 -5.47
CA THR A 101 -11.99 15.76 -4.50
C THR A 101 -12.02 17.27 -4.71
N ASP A 102 -12.94 17.81 -5.50
CA ASP A 102 -13.13 19.24 -5.72
C ASP A 102 -11.82 20.00 -6.03
N CYS A 103 -10.92 19.38 -6.79
CA CYS A 103 -9.69 20.03 -7.21
C CYS A 103 -10.00 21.31 -7.98
N GLN A 104 -9.44 22.45 -7.55
CA GLN A 104 -9.58 23.72 -8.25
C GLN A 104 -8.37 24.08 -9.15
N LEU A 105 -7.31 23.30 -9.05
CA LEU A 105 -6.06 23.45 -9.79
C LEU A 105 -5.40 22.09 -9.91
N ILE A 106 -4.82 21.77 -11.05
CA ILE A 106 -3.96 20.61 -11.25
C ILE A 106 -2.54 21.09 -11.51
N ILE A 107 -1.57 20.50 -10.81
CA ILE A 107 -0.14 20.67 -11.06
C ILE A 107 0.42 19.35 -11.56
N THR A 108 1.04 19.37 -12.74
CA THR A 108 1.56 18.18 -13.41
C THR A 108 2.82 18.52 -14.22
N ASP A 109 3.38 17.55 -14.93
CA ASP A 109 4.46 17.73 -15.91
C ASP A 109 3.95 17.44 -17.33
N ARG A 110 4.76 17.78 -18.36
CA ARG A 110 4.41 17.52 -19.77
C ARG A 110 4.18 16.05 -20.06
N GLY A 111 4.94 15.18 -19.38
CA GLY A 111 4.83 13.74 -19.57
C GLY A 111 3.48 13.18 -19.13
N SER A 112 2.94 13.74 -18.05
CA SER A 112 1.67 13.30 -17.46
C SER A 112 0.46 14.11 -17.95
N ALA A 113 0.67 15.30 -18.54
CA ALA A 113 -0.41 16.20 -18.98
C ALA A 113 -1.37 15.55 -19.99
N ALA A 114 -0.85 14.72 -20.90
CA ALA A 114 -1.66 14.00 -21.89
C ALA A 114 -2.71 13.07 -21.27
N LEU A 115 -2.54 12.65 -20.00
CA LEU A 115 -3.53 11.86 -19.27
C LEU A 115 -4.82 12.63 -18.98
N LEU A 116 -4.75 13.97 -19.02
CA LEU A 116 -5.85 14.89 -18.72
C LEU A 116 -6.59 15.37 -19.98
N ASP A 117 -6.07 15.06 -21.17
CA ASP A 117 -6.60 15.55 -22.43
C ASP A 117 -8.05 15.08 -22.66
N GLY A 118 -8.93 16.03 -22.92
CA GLY A 118 -10.34 15.78 -23.20
C GLY A 118 -11.17 15.35 -22.00
N LEU A 119 -10.59 15.32 -20.78
CA LEU A 119 -11.33 14.97 -19.57
C LEU A 119 -12.08 16.18 -18.99
N ASP A 120 -13.26 15.91 -18.43
CA ASP A 120 -13.95 16.85 -17.56
C ASP A 120 -13.32 16.82 -16.16
N LEU A 121 -12.57 17.86 -15.82
CA LEU A 121 -11.86 18.01 -14.55
C LEU A 121 -12.66 18.84 -13.52
N GLY A 122 -13.92 19.15 -13.79
CA GLY A 122 -14.74 19.98 -12.92
C GLY A 122 -14.13 21.37 -12.72
N PRO A 123 -13.99 21.88 -11.46
CA PRO A 123 -13.45 23.22 -11.20
C PRO A 123 -12.00 23.41 -11.69
N ALA A 124 -11.25 22.35 -11.90
CA ALA A 124 -9.87 22.40 -12.41
C ALA A 124 -9.80 22.48 -13.94
N THR A 125 -10.92 22.41 -14.68
CA THR A 125 -10.95 22.52 -16.13
C THR A 125 -10.35 23.85 -16.58
N GLY A 126 -9.34 23.79 -17.47
CA GLY A 126 -8.58 24.97 -17.94
C GLY A 126 -7.62 25.56 -16.90
N ARG A 127 -7.40 24.88 -15.77
CA ARG A 127 -6.51 25.30 -14.68
C ARG A 127 -5.47 24.23 -14.38
N VAL A 128 -4.71 23.86 -15.40
CA VAL A 128 -3.60 22.91 -15.32
C VAL A 128 -2.29 23.69 -15.48
N LEU A 129 -1.39 23.55 -14.53
CA LEU A 129 -0.05 24.14 -14.58
C LEU A 129 0.99 23.03 -14.75
N LEU A 130 1.90 23.24 -15.69
CA LEU A 130 3.01 22.32 -15.98
C LEU A 130 4.28 22.83 -15.30
N ILE A 131 4.87 22.02 -14.42
CA ILE A 131 6.07 22.39 -13.64
C ILE A 131 7.29 22.69 -14.52
N ASP A 132 7.28 22.21 -15.74
CA ASP A 132 8.33 22.35 -16.76
C ASP A 132 7.98 23.42 -17.83
N ASP A 133 7.03 24.32 -17.53
CA ASP A 133 6.65 25.45 -18.36
C ASP A 133 7.01 26.81 -17.73
N ASP A 134 7.27 27.80 -18.59
CA ASP A 134 7.55 29.19 -18.17
C ASP A 134 6.43 29.80 -17.33
N ALA A 135 5.18 29.40 -17.56
CA ALA A 135 4.03 29.85 -16.78
C ALA A 135 4.16 29.45 -15.30
N TYR A 136 4.60 28.24 -15.02
CA TYR A 136 4.84 27.78 -13.64
C TYR A 136 6.01 28.52 -13.00
N ALA A 137 7.13 28.63 -13.74
CA ALA A 137 8.29 29.37 -13.27
C ALA A 137 7.96 30.83 -12.94
N SER A 138 7.15 31.48 -13.81
CA SER A 138 6.71 32.88 -13.61
C SER A 138 5.71 33.06 -12.46
N ALA A 139 4.96 32.02 -12.10
CA ALA A 139 4.04 32.04 -10.97
C ALA A 139 4.78 31.91 -9.62
N LEU A 140 6.03 31.45 -9.60
CA LEU A 140 6.85 31.34 -8.39
C LEU A 140 7.57 32.67 -8.11
N PRO A 141 7.35 33.30 -6.95
CA PRO A 141 8.13 34.49 -6.59
C PRO A 141 9.62 34.13 -6.45
N GLU A 142 10.50 35.05 -6.85
CA GLU A 142 11.96 34.81 -6.77
C GLU A 142 12.44 34.68 -5.32
N ILE A 143 11.99 35.60 -4.47
CA ILE A 143 12.33 35.62 -3.04
C ILE A 143 11.06 35.91 -2.24
N ILE A 144 10.86 35.17 -1.18
CA ILE A 144 9.77 35.39 -0.26
C ILE A 144 10.23 35.11 1.18
N ALA A 145 9.75 35.92 2.10
CA ALA A 145 9.89 35.64 3.52
C ALA A 145 8.98 34.47 3.92
N LEU A 146 9.43 33.67 4.88
CA LEU A 146 8.58 32.67 5.49
C LEU A 146 7.33 33.34 6.08
N PRO A 147 6.11 32.84 5.85
CA PRO A 147 4.91 33.43 6.44
C PRO A 147 5.02 33.51 7.97
N PRO A 148 4.47 34.53 8.62
CA PRO A 148 4.45 34.58 10.09
C PRO A 148 3.79 33.32 10.68
N GLU A 149 4.27 32.84 11.82
CA GLU A 149 3.72 31.66 12.50
C GLU A 149 2.24 31.85 12.89
N ALA A 150 1.86 33.10 13.21
CA ALA A 150 0.47 33.46 13.52
C ALA A 150 -0.49 33.22 12.34
N ASP A 151 0.03 33.12 11.11
CA ASP A 151 -0.74 32.87 9.88
C ASP A 151 -0.78 31.37 9.51
N ASP A 152 -0.18 30.49 10.32
CA ASP A 152 -0.21 29.08 10.07
C ASP A 152 -1.64 28.53 10.16
N PRO A 153 -2.01 27.62 9.23
CA PRO A 153 -3.33 27.02 9.24
C PRO A 153 -3.59 26.23 10.54
N PRO A 154 -4.85 26.16 11.00
CA PRO A 154 -5.22 25.34 12.16
C PRO A 154 -4.75 23.88 12.01
N PRO A 155 -4.42 23.18 13.11
CA PRO A 155 -3.97 21.79 13.10
C PRO A 155 -4.90 20.83 12.36
N SER A 156 -6.22 21.08 12.40
CA SER A 156 -7.25 20.28 11.71
C SER A 156 -7.35 20.56 10.20
N THR A 157 -6.58 21.51 9.65
CA THR A 157 -6.59 21.79 8.21
C THR A 157 -6.15 20.55 7.43
N ILE A 158 -6.93 20.15 6.43
CA ILE A 158 -6.62 19.01 5.58
C ILE A 158 -5.36 19.34 4.77
N LEU A 159 -4.31 18.55 4.95
CA LEU A 159 -3.07 18.68 4.17
C LEU A 159 -3.05 17.75 2.97
N PHE A 160 -3.55 16.52 3.14
CA PHE A 160 -3.60 15.53 2.08
C PHE A 160 -4.97 14.88 1.96
N LEU A 161 -5.36 14.57 0.71
CA LEU A 161 -6.35 13.59 0.37
C LEU A 161 -5.65 12.42 -0.33
N LEU A 162 -5.65 11.25 0.34
CA LEU A 162 -4.90 10.06 -0.09
C LEU A 162 -5.89 8.99 -0.56
N PHE A 163 -5.87 8.67 -1.84
CA PHE A 163 -6.73 7.60 -2.37
C PHE A 163 -6.27 6.23 -1.90
N THR A 164 -7.23 5.43 -1.44
CA THR A 164 -7.02 4.00 -1.16
C THR A 164 -7.59 3.15 -2.28
N SER A 165 -7.02 1.97 -2.48
CA SER A 165 -7.55 0.97 -3.40
C SER A 165 -8.81 0.33 -2.83
N GLY A 166 -9.96 1.01 -2.93
CA GLY A 166 -11.25 0.46 -2.52
C GLY A 166 -11.89 -0.35 -3.65
N SER A 167 -12.54 -1.46 -3.31
CA SER A 167 -13.35 -2.29 -4.23
C SER A 167 -14.73 -1.71 -4.54
N THR A 168 -15.06 -0.53 -4.00
CA THR A 168 -16.38 0.12 -4.16
C THR A 168 -16.37 1.12 -5.31
N SER A 169 -17.56 1.38 -5.90
CA SER A 169 -17.76 2.28 -7.05
C SER A 169 -17.37 3.73 -6.79
N ALA A 170 -17.39 4.21 -5.55
CA ALA A 170 -17.04 5.58 -5.19
C ALA A 170 -15.59 5.68 -4.68
N PRO A 171 -14.85 6.75 -5.05
CA PRO A 171 -13.50 6.98 -4.55
C PRO A 171 -13.46 7.10 -3.03
N LYS A 172 -12.41 6.53 -2.40
CA LYS A 172 -12.12 6.68 -0.98
C LYS A 172 -10.86 7.52 -0.81
N ALA A 173 -11.04 8.83 -0.71
CA ALA A 173 -9.97 9.79 -0.44
C ALA A 173 -9.87 10.02 1.07
N VAL A 174 -8.88 9.38 1.71
CA VAL A 174 -8.65 9.50 3.15
C VAL A 174 -8.24 10.92 3.50
N VAL A 175 -8.97 11.54 4.41
CA VAL A 175 -8.64 12.85 4.95
C VAL A 175 -7.41 12.73 5.87
N CYS A 176 -6.43 13.58 5.66
CA CYS A 176 -5.24 13.66 6.50
C CYS A 176 -4.90 15.11 6.79
N SER A 177 -5.18 15.55 8.02
CA SER A 177 -4.85 16.89 8.49
C SER A 177 -3.34 17.12 8.65
N THR A 178 -2.94 18.36 8.74
CA THR A 178 -1.54 18.76 8.96
C THR A 178 -1.01 18.24 10.31
N GLU A 179 -1.86 18.18 11.34
CA GLU A 179 -1.53 17.59 12.66
C GLU A 179 -1.35 16.08 12.54
N ARG A 180 -2.27 15.41 11.86
CA ARG A 180 -2.20 13.95 11.67
C ARG A 180 -0.93 13.54 10.93
N MET A 181 -0.55 14.25 9.85
CA MET A 181 0.67 13.98 9.11
C MET A 181 1.91 14.18 9.96
N ALA A 182 2.00 15.30 10.68
CA ALA A 182 3.12 15.59 11.57
C ALA A 182 3.22 14.56 12.71
N GLY A 183 2.09 14.24 13.34
CA GLY A 183 2.03 13.23 14.40
C GLY A 183 2.43 11.84 13.92
N ALA A 184 2.03 11.44 12.70
CA ALA A 184 2.49 10.20 12.10
C ALA A 184 4.01 10.20 11.91
N GLY A 185 4.59 11.30 11.44
CA GLY A 185 6.03 11.45 11.27
C GLY A 185 6.80 11.32 12.59
N VAL A 186 6.36 12.01 13.64
CA VAL A 186 7.00 11.95 14.97
C VAL A 186 6.94 10.51 15.52
N ARG A 187 5.78 9.87 15.48
CA ARG A 187 5.61 8.50 15.97
C ARG A 187 6.43 7.47 15.14
N ALA A 188 6.44 7.59 13.82
CA ALA A 188 7.22 6.73 12.94
C ALA A 188 8.73 6.91 13.19
N GLY A 189 9.21 8.16 13.32
CA GLY A 189 10.59 8.46 13.66
C GLY A 189 11.04 7.76 14.95
N GLN A 190 10.23 7.82 15.99
CA GLN A 190 10.49 7.12 17.26
C GLN A 190 10.47 5.61 17.11
N SER A 191 9.47 5.07 16.43
CA SER A 191 9.26 3.62 16.28
C SER A 191 10.37 2.94 15.48
N TYR A 192 10.89 3.62 14.44
CA TYR A 192 11.93 3.08 13.57
C TYR A 192 13.33 3.57 13.96
N GLY A 193 13.43 4.33 15.05
CA GLY A 193 14.69 4.90 15.52
C GLY A 193 15.33 5.79 14.45
N ILE A 194 14.53 6.55 13.68
CA ILE A 194 15.06 7.47 12.69
C ILE A 194 15.60 8.68 13.42
N THR A 195 16.83 9.05 13.10
CA THR A 195 17.55 10.17 13.69
C THR A 195 17.92 11.21 12.63
N ARG A 196 18.42 12.33 13.07
CA ARG A 196 18.94 13.36 12.17
C ARG A 196 20.02 12.84 11.22
N ASP A 197 20.80 11.84 11.63
CA ASP A 197 21.93 11.33 10.85
C ASP A 197 21.53 10.34 9.77
N ASP A 198 20.27 9.92 9.76
CA ASP A 198 19.77 9.01 8.76
C ASP A 198 19.59 9.64 7.38
N VAL A 199 19.71 8.79 6.37
CA VAL A 199 19.46 9.08 4.96
C VAL A 199 18.38 8.11 4.48
N SER A 200 17.18 8.62 4.27
CA SER A 200 15.98 7.84 3.94
C SER A 200 15.79 7.74 2.42
N TYR A 201 15.81 6.53 1.87
CA TYR A 201 15.56 6.28 0.45
C TYR A 201 14.07 6.15 0.17
N CYS A 202 13.51 7.06 -0.63
CA CYS A 202 12.11 7.15 -0.99
C CYS A 202 11.90 6.81 -2.47
N SER A 203 11.57 5.56 -2.74
CA SER A 203 11.19 5.07 -4.08
C SER A 203 9.72 4.69 -4.19
N MET A 204 9.00 4.67 -3.07
CA MET A 204 7.55 4.46 -3.06
C MET A 204 6.82 5.71 -3.52
N PRO A 205 5.66 5.58 -4.19
CA PRO A 205 4.95 6.72 -4.76
C PRO A 205 4.51 7.76 -3.72
N LEU A 206 4.81 9.04 -3.95
CA LEU A 206 4.46 10.15 -3.04
C LEU A 206 2.96 10.42 -2.94
N PHE A 207 2.14 9.95 -3.87
CA PHE A 207 0.68 10.05 -3.75
C PHE A 207 0.07 9.00 -2.80
N HIS A 208 0.92 8.18 -2.11
CA HIS A 208 0.51 7.19 -1.13
C HIS A 208 1.08 7.41 0.26
N GLY A 209 0.34 6.93 1.26
CA GLY A 209 0.69 7.05 2.67
C GLY A 209 2.05 6.45 3.05
N ASN A 210 2.50 5.36 2.41
CA ASN A 210 3.80 4.75 2.71
C ASN A 210 4.96 5.75 2.53
N ALA A 211 5.06 6.39 1.36
CA ALA A 211 6.12 7.37 1.11
C ALA A 211 6.02 8.60 2.00
N LEU A 212 4.80 9.09 2.26
CA LEU A 212 4.59 10.30 3.05
C LEU A 212 4.72 10.04 4.55
N MET A 213 4.01 9.03 5.09
CA MET A 213 3.90 8.81 6.54
C MET A 213 5.08 8.00 7.10
N ALA A 214 5.69 7.10 6.31
CA ALA A 214 6.77 6.26 6.79
C ALA A 214 8.17 6.68 6.31
N CYS A 215 8.28 7.59 5.32
CA CYS A 215 9.57 8.07 4.82
C CYS A 215 9.72 9.59 4.98
N TRP A 216 8.87 10.39 4.33
CA TRP A 216 9.01 11.85 4.32
C TRP A 216 8.75 12.50 5.69
N ALA A 217 7.59 12.25 6.28
CA ALA A 217 7.21 12.89 7.54
C ALA A 217 8.14 12.57 8.71
N PRO A 218 8.61 11.32 8.94
CA PRO A 218 9.59 11.04 9.98
C PRO A 218 10.94 11.71 9.68
N SER A 219 11.38 11.77 8.43
CA SER A 219 12.62 12.47 8.07
C SER A 219 12.53 13.97 8.32
N LEU A 220 11.41 14.61 7.98
CA LEU A 220 11.13 16.02 8.28
C LEU A 220 11.13 16.26 9.80
N ALA A 221 10.47 15.40 10.57
CA ALA A 221 10.36 15.56 12.03
C ALA A 221 11.71 15.60 12.74
N VAL A 222 12.67 14.76 12.29
CA VAL A 222 14.00 14.68 12.92
C VAL A 222 15.08 15.45 12.16
N GLY A 223 14.83 15.95 10.95
CA GLY A 223 15.81 16.62 10.08
C GLY A 223 16.76 15.62 9.40
N ALA A 224 16.31 14.39 9.10
CA ALA A 224 17.03 13.41 8.31
C ALA A 224 17.01 13.78 6.81
N THR A 225 17.94 13.26 6.04
CA THR A 225 17.96 13.48 4.58
C THR A 225 16.97 12.55 3.88
N VAL A 226 16.19 13.07 2.92
CA VAL A 226 15.34 12.26 2.02
C VAL A 226 15.98 12.20 0.64
N VAL A 227 16.28 10.99 0.18
CA VAL A 227 16.72 10.71 -1.19
C VAL A 227 15.53 10.25 -1.99
N LEU A 228 15.09 11.06 -2.94
CA LEU A 228 13.98 10.75 -3.83
C LEU A 228 14.47 9.95 -5.04
N ARG A 229 13.74 8.90 -5.36
CA ARG A 229 13.88 8.19 -6.63
C ARG A 229 12.59 8.32 -7.42
N ARG A 230 12.69 8.80 -8.65
CA ARG A 230 11.52 9.06 -9.53
C ARG A 230 10.58 7.87 -9.62
N LYS A 231 11.15 6.67 -9.83
CA LYS A 231 10.45 5.38 -9.84
C LYS A 231 11.32 4.32 -9.20
N PHE A 232 10.71 3.33 -8.58
CA PHE A 232 11.43 2.15 -8.11
C PHE A 232 12.14 1.45 -9.27
N SER A 233 13.36 1.00 -9.02
CA SER A 233 14.15 0.17 -9.93
C SER A 233 14.92 -0.87 -9.12
N ALA A 234 14.67 -2.15 -9.38
CA ALA A 234 15.35 -3.24 -8.68
C ALA A 234 16.85 -3.23 -8.91
N SER A 235 17.29 -3.06 -10.17
CA SER A 235 18.71 -2.95 -10.52
C SER A 235 19.36 -1.63 -10.09
N GLY A 236 18.57 -0.57 -9.91
CA GLY A 236 19.03 0.74 -9.44
C GLY A 236 19.11 0.85 -7.91
N PHE A 237 18.47 -0.05 -7.15
CA PHE A 237 18.35 0.05 -5.69
C PHE A 237 19.73 0.11 -4.99
N LEU A 238 20.56 -0.91 -5.14
CA LEU A 238 21.88 -0.93 -4.49
C LEU A 238 22.83 0.18 -4.98
N PRO A 239 22.94 0.46 -6.29
CA PRO A 239 23.69 1.62 -6.76
C PRO A 239 23.28 2.94 -6.11
N ASP A 240 21.98 3.22 -6.00
CA ASP A 240 21.48 4.44 -5.38
C ASP A 240 21.78 4.46 -3.87
N VAL A 241 21.49 3.36 -3.17
CA VAL A 241 21.73 3.23 -1.73
C VAL A 241 23.20 3.49 -1.38
N ARG A 242 24.13 2.96 -2.16
CA ARG A 242 25.57 3.20 -2.01
C ARG A 242 25.95 4.64 -2.33
N ARG A 243 25.49 5.14 -3.49
CA ARG A 243 25.79 6.49 -3.95
C ARG A 243 25.43 7.56 -2.94
N TYR A 244 24.27 7.41 -2.32
CA TYR A 244 23.75 8.42 -1.40
C TYR A 244 24.00 8.10 0.08
N GLY A 245 24.56 6.93 0.40
CA GLY A 245 24.80 6.49 1.77
C GLY A 245 23.50 6.29 2.54
N CYS A 246 22.47 5.72 1.89
CA CYS A 246 21.17 5.51 2.51
C CYS A 246 21.26 4.53 3.68
N THR A 247 20.57 4.86 4.79
CA THR A 247 20.55 4.09 6.04
C THR A 247 19.21 3.45 6.31
N TYR A 248 18.15 4.04 5.75
CA TYR A 248 16.76 3.63 5.91
C TYR A 248 16.05 3.66 4.56
N PHE A 249 15.09 2.78 4.37
CA PHE A 249 14.22 2.80 3.18
C PHE A 249 12.84 2.27 3.47
N THR A 250 11.85 2.66 2.63
CA THR A 250 10.51 2.08 2.68
C THR A 250 10.26 1.19 1.46
N TYR A 251 9.44 0.14 1.66
CA TYR A 251 9.17 -0.85 0.63
C TYR A 251 7.73 -1.38 0.70
N VAL A 252 7.35 -2.11 -0.35
CA VAL A 252 6.26 -3.09 -0.36
C VAL A 252 6.85 -4.44 -0.80
N GLY A 253 6.25 -5.56 -0.39
CA GLY A 253 6.83 -6.90 -0.54
C GLY A 253 7.37 -7.21 -1.94
N ARG A 254 6.63 -6.81 -2.98
CA ARG A 254 7.07 -6.98 -4.37
C ARG A 254 8.43 -6.32 -4.67
N THR A 255 8.70 -5.14 -4.13
CA THR A 255 9.98 -4.47 -4.39
C THR A 255 11.14 -5.25 -3.79
N ILE A 256 10.92 -5.91 -2.66
CA ILE A 256 11.89 -6.81 -2.02
C ILE A 256 12.14 -8.04 -2.91
N ALA A 257 11.07 -8.69 -3.38
CA ALA A 257 11.17 -9.84 -4.28
C ALA A 257 11.98 -9.50 -5.55
N TYR A 258 11.77 -8.34 -6.14
CA TYR A 258 12.51 -7.89 -7.31
C TYR A 258 13.98 -7.55 -7.03
N VAL A 259 14.29 -6.99 -5.86
CA VAL A 259 15.69 -6.76 -5.46
C VAL A 259 16.40 -8.10 -5.24
N LEU A 260 15.74 -9.05 -4.59
CA LEU A 260 16.25 -10.41 -4.39
C LEU A 260 16.44 -11.17 -5.71
N GLY A 261 15.60 -10.90 -6.71
CA GLY A 261 15.70 -11.47 -8.05
C GLY A 261 16.91 -10.95 -8.87
N GLN A 262 17.59 -9.88 -8.42
CA GLN A 262 18.82 -9.42 -9.08
C GLN A 262 19.97 -10.41 -8.81
N PRO A 263 20.88 -10.62 -9.77
CA PRO A 263 22.04 -11.48 -9.55
C PRO A 263 22.83 -11.08 -8.31
N PRO A 264 23.24 -12.03 -7.45
CA PRO A 264 24.06 -11.72 -6.29
C PRO A 264 25.47 -11.29 -6.69
N THR A 265 26.06 -10.41 -5.88
CA THR A 265 27.43 -9.93 -6.05
C THR A 265 28.18 -9.97 -4.73
N GLU A 266 29.52 -10.01 -4.78
CA GLU A 266 30.37 -9.92 -3.57
C GLU A 266 30.22 -8.58 -2.82
N HIS A 267 29.63 -7.57 -3.47
CA HIS A 267 29.42 -6.24 -2.94
C HIS A 267 28.02 -6.03 -2.33
N ASP A 268 27.16 -7.05 -2.25
CA ASP A 268 25.79 -6.89 -1.81
C ASP A 268 25.66 -6.30 -0.39
N ARG A 269 26.70 -6.44 0.44
CA ARG A 269 26.77 -5.86 1.79
C ARG A 269 27.52 -4.52 1.89
N ASP A 270 28.02 -3.99 0.78
CA ASP A 270 28.80 -2.73 0.77
C ASP A 270 27.85 -1.52 0.75
N HIS A 271 27.14 -1.29 1.86
CA HIS A 271 26.19 -0.18 2.01
C HIS A 271 25.97 0.16 3.48
N ALA A 272 25.29 1.28 3.76
CA ALA A 272 25.00 1.77 5.10
C ALA A 272 23.57 1.44 5.60
N LEU A 273 22.77 0.64 4.87
CA LEU A 273 21.41 0.31 5.27
C LEU A 273 21.40 -0.39 6.63
N ARG A 274 20.62 0.17 7.56
CA ARG A 274 20.40 -0.40 8.89
C ARG A 274 18.99 -0.95 9.09
N LEU A 275 18.02 -0.47 8.27
CA LEU A 275 16.63 -0.85 8.41
C LEU A 275 15.83 -0.60 7.13
N GLY A 276 15.01 -1.56 6.74
CA GLY A 276 13.89 -1.36 5.81
C GLY A 276 12.56 -1.48 6.55
N PHE A 277 11.61 -0.58 6.26
CA PHE A 277 10.23 -0.66 6.75
C PHE A 277 9.24 -0.80 5.61
N GLY A 278 8.33 -1.73 5.73
CA GLY A 278 7.31 -1.94 4.72
C GLY A 278 6.17 -2.83 5.13
N THR A 279 5.50 -3.36 4.13
CA THR A 279 4.35 -4.26 4.25
C THR A 279 4.43 -5.35 3.19
N GLU A 280 3.85 -6.52 3.48
CA GLU A 280 3.60 -7.59 2.49
C GLU A 280 4.85 -8.33 1.95
N ALA A 281 6.02 -8.19 2.57
CA ALA A 281 7.12 -9.09 2.26
C ALA A 281 6.89 -10.46 2.92
N SER A 282 7.10 -11.55 2.17
CA SER A 282 7.01 -12.89 2.71
C SER A 282 8.05 -13.11 3.82
N ALA A 283 7.78 -14.05 4.75
CA ALA A 283 8.75 -14.39 5.77
C ALA A 283 10.09 -14.86 5.15
N GLN A 284 10.00 -15.60 4.05
CA GLN A 284 11.15 -16.08 3.30
C GLN A 284 11.96 -14.94 2.67
N ASP A 285 11.30 -13.95 2.05
CA ASP A 285 11.99 -12.81 1.45
C ASP A 285 12.66 -11.92 2.51
N ARG A 286 12.02 -11.73 3.66
CA ARG A 286 12.64 -10.99 4.77
C ARG A 286 13.91 -11.68 5.26
N GLN A 287 13.87 -13.01 5.41
CA GLN A 287 15.03 -13.79 5.81
C GLN A 287 16.13 -13.75 4.75
N ARG A 288 15.79 -13.99 3.48
CA ARG A 288 16.74 -13.92 2.35
C ARG A 288 17.38 -12.54 2.22
N PHE A 289 16.59 -11.46 2.43
CA PHE A 289 17.11 -10.10 2.37
C PHE A 289 18.13 -9.84 3.49
N LEU A 290 17.81 -10.27 4.72
CA LEU A 290 18.74 -10.17 5.85
C LEU A 290 20.02 -10.96 5.58
N GLU A 291 19.93 -12.19 5.10
CA GLU A 291 21.08 -13.05 4.80
C GLU A 291 21.97 -12.45 3.70
N ARG A 292 21.37 -11.94 2.63
CA ARG A 292 22.09 -11.41 1.49
C ARG A 292 22.68 -10.03 1.76
N PHE A 293 21.89 -9.11 2.27
CA PHE A 293 22.28 -7.70 2.43
C PHE A 293 22.68 -7.33 3.86
N GLY A 294 22.40 -8.14 4.87
CA GLY A 294 22.72 -7.81 6.27
C GLY A 294 21.81 -6.73 6.87
N CYS A 295 20.74 -6.36 6.19
CA CYS A 295 19.81 -5.32 6.63
C CYS A 295 18.47 -5.96 7.03
N PRO A 296 17.98 -5.76 8.28
CA PRO A 296 16.68 -6.27 8.70
C PRO A 296 15.53 -5.52 8.03
N LEU A 297 14.47 -6.27 7.73
CA LEU A 297 13.20 -5.74 7.26
C LEU A 297 12.17 -5.83 8.38
N ILE A 298 11.62 -4.69 8.78
CA ILE A 298 10.51 -4.62 9.72
C ILE A 298 9.22 -4.42 8.94
N GLU A 299 8.23 -5.21 9.28
CA GLU A 299 6.89 -5.06 8.75
C GLU A 299 5.93 -4.56 9.81
N GLY A 300 4.98 -3.74 9.35
CA GLY A 300 3.83 -3.34 10.12
C GLY A 300 2.56 -3.55 9.33
N TYR A 301 1.51 -3.97 10.01
CA TYR A 301 0.16 -3.89 9.47
C TYR A 301 -0.41 -2.51 9.80
N GLY A 302 -1.02 -1.90 8.81
CA GLY A 302 -1.71 -0.62 8.94
C GLY A 302 -2.29 -0.19 7.59
N SER A 303 -3.08 0.86 7.63
CA SER A 303 -3.71 1.45 6.45
C SER A 303 -3.49 2.96 6.44
N SER A 304 -3.89 3.62 5.34
CA SER A 304 -3.84 5.09 5.27
C SER A 304 -4.73 5.75 6.32
N GLU A 305 -5.74 5.07 6.82
CA GLU A 305 -6.61 5.49 7.93
C GLU A 305 -5.86 5.50 9.27
N SER A 306 -4.80 4.69 9.42
CA SER A 306 -3.87 4.65 10.58
C SER A 306 -4.53 4.41 11.95
N VAL A 307 -5.71 3.78 11.99
CA VAL A 307 -6.46 3.51 13.24
C VAL A 307 -5.95 2.27 13.95
N VAL A 308 -5.60 1.25 13.18
CA VAL A 308 -5.03 0.00 13.69
C VAL A 308 -3.61 -0.11 13.18
N VAL A 309 -2.68 -0.30 14.11
CA VAL A 309 -1.26 -0.53 13.81
C VAL A 309 -0.81 -1.77 14.58
N ILE A 310 -0.36 -2.78 13.84
CA ILE A 310 0.21 -4.01 14.41
C ILE A 310 1.66 -4.08 13.97
N MET A 311 2.56 -4.32 14.91
CA MET A 311 4.01 -4.30 14.67
C MET A 311 4.65 -5.60 15.11
N ARG A 312 5.64 -6.04 14.36
CA ARG A 312 6.46 -7.17 14.73
C ARG A 312 7.38 -6.83 15.89
N THR A 313 7.53 -7.77 16.81
CA THR A 313 8.54 -7.80 17.88
C THR A 313 9.59 -8.86 17.56
N PRO A 314 10.72 -8.93 18.27
CA PRO A 314 11.71 -10.01 18.10
C PRO A 314 11.12 -11.42 18.24
N ASP A 315 10.11 -11.57 19.10
CA ASP A 315 9.47 -12.87 19.40
C ASP A 315 8.31 -13.19 18.45
N THR A 316 7.99 -12.31 17.49
CA THR A 316 6.87 -12.52 16.56
C THR A 316 7.13 -13.71 15.64
N PRO A 317 6.23 -14.72 15.59
CA PRO A 317 6.34 -15.84 14.66
C PRO A 317 6.49 -15.38 13.20
N ALA A 318 7.16 -16.19 12.38
CA ALA A 318 7.55 -15.80 11.03
C ALA A 318 6.37 -15.27 10.17
N ASN A 319 5.21 -15.94 10.26
CA ASN A 319 4.01 -15.63 9.48
C ASN A 319 3.01 -14.71 10.19
N ALA A 320 3.27 -14.31 11.45
CA ALA A 320 2.39 -13.40 12.17
C ALA A 320 2.64 -11.94 11.78
N LEU A 321 1.63 -11.11 11.88
CA LEU A 321 1.74 -9.64 11.76
C LEU A 321 2.49 -9.03 12.94
N GLY A 322 2.34 -9.62 14.14
CA GLY A 322 2.87 -9.12 15.39
C GLY A 322 1.79 -8.85 16.43
N VAL A 323 2.01 -7.82 17.23
CA VAL A 323 1.10 -7.38 18.29
C VAL A 323 0.62 -5.94 18.05
N PRO A 324 -0.60 -5.59 18.46
CA PRO A 324 -1.10 -4.23 18.32
C PRO A 324 -0.27 -3.22 19.12
N ARG A 325 -0.10 -2.04 18.55
CA ARG A 325 0.32 -0.87 19.32
C ARG A 325 -0.87 -0.35 20.11
N LEU A 326 -0.75 -0.33 21.42
CA LEU A 326 -1.80 0.12 22.33
C LEU A 326 -1.63 1.60 22.75
N ASP A 327 -0.96 2.39 21.93
CA ASP A 327 -0.76 3.82 22.14
C ASP A 327 -2.12 4.53 22.20
N GLY A 328 -2.32 5.40 23.18
CA GLY A 328 -3.53 6.21 23.28
C GLY A 328 -4.80 5.44 23.69
N GLY A 329 -4.66 4.23 24.26
CA GLY A 329 -5.80 3.46 24.77
C GLY A 329 -6.58 2.72 23.68
N ALA A 330 -5.95 2.37 22.55
CA ALA A 330 -6.55 1.55 21.52
C ALA A 330 -6.91 0.15 22.06
N ASP A 331 -8.13 -0.30 21.77
CA ASP A 331 -8.63 -1.65 22.12
C ASP A 331 -8.83 -2.43 20.81
N ILE A 332 -7.77 -3.09 20.35
CA ILE A 332 -7.74 -3.85 19.11
C ILE A 332 -8.13 -5.27 19.36
N ALA A 333 -9.10 -5.77 18.61
CA ALA A 333 -9.61 -7.14 18.73
C ALA A 333 -9.90 -7.73 17.35
N VAL A 334 -10.02 -9.06 17.31
CA VAL A 334 -10.61 -9.80 16.20
C VAL A 334 -11.99 -10.26 16.64
N VAL A 335 -13.02 -9.88 15.89
CA VAL A 335 -14.41 -10.14 16.25
C VAL A 335 -15.18 -10.76 15.09
N ASP A 336 -16.14 -11.59 15.42
CA ASP A 336 -17.14 -12.06 14.45
C ASP A 336 -18.06 -10.88 14.08
N PRO A 337 -18.13 -10.49 12.78
CA PRO A 337 -18.94 -9.35 12.37
C PRO A 337 -20.46 -9.53 12.53
N GLN A 338 -20.96 -10.76 12.72
CA GLN A 338 -22.37 -11.05 12.89
C GLN A 338 -22.79 -10.98 14.36
N THR A 339 -21.99 -11.59 15.24
CA THR A 339 -22.29 -11.68 16.68
C THR A 339 -21.69 -10.54 17.49
N LEU A 340 -20.72 -9.81 16.95
CA LEU A 340 -19.92 -8.77 17.60
C LEU A 340 -19.13 -9.28 18.81
N GLN A 341 -18.94 -10.60 18.93
CA GLN A 341 -18.18 -11.21 20.00
C GLN A 341 -16.71 -11.40 19.56
N PRO A 342 -15.75 -11.31 20.49
CA PRO A 342 -14.38 -11.70 20.21
C PRO A 342 -14.31 -13.16 19.73
N CYS A 343 -13.53 -13.39 18.67
CA CYS A 343 -13.25 -14.73 18.21
C CYS A 343 -12.37 -15.48 19.23
N PRO A 344 -12.54 -16.80 19.38
CA PRO A 344 -11.64 -17.60 20.23
C PRO A 344 -10.21 -17.61 19.66
N PRO A 345 -9.20 -17.87 20.49
CA PRO A 345 -7.85 -18.07 20.00
C PRO A 345 -7.76 -19.17 18.94
N ALA A 346 -6.82 -18.99 18.01
CA ALA A 346 -6.51 -19.97 16.99
C ALA A 346 -5.96 -21.26 17.63
N GLU A 347 -6.47 -22.39 17.16
CA GLU A 347 -5.95 -23.72 17.48
C GLU A 347 -5.26 -24.29 16.25
N PHE A 348 -4.03 -24.79 16.42
CA PHE A 348 -3.26 -25.37 15.33
C PHE A 348 -3.20 -26.88 15.48
N ASP A 349 -3.31 -27.58 14.36
CA ASP A 349 -3.10 -29.02 14.30
C ASP A 349 -1.61 -29.39 14.43
N GLU A 350 -1.30 -30.68 14.43
CA GLU A 350 0.07 -31.21 14.54
C GLU A 350 0.99 -30.80 13.38
N HIS A 351 0.43 -30.29 12.29
CA HIS A 351 1.14 -29.82 11.10
C HIS A 351 1.22 -28.29 11.00
N GLY A 352 0.67 -27.57 11.99
CA GLY A 352 0.62 -26.10 12.00
C GLY A 352 -0.53 -25.49 11.18
N GLY A 353 -1.46 -26.32 10.69
CA GLY A 353 -2.68 -25.89 10.05
C GLY A 353 -3.69 -25.34 11.06
N LEU A 354 -4.49 -24.33 10.68
CA LEU A 354 -5.52 -23.74 11.54
C LEU A 354 -6.71 -24.68 11.68
N ALA A 355 -6.87 -25.31 12.85
CA ALA A 355 -7.87 -26.35 13.11
C ALA A 355 -9.28 -25.79 13.35
N ASN A 356 -9.40 -24.59 13.93
CA ASN A 356 -10.67 -23.96 14.30
C ASN A 356 -10.96 -22.67 13.49
N GLY A 357 -10.49 -22.61 12.23
CA GLY A 357 -10.54 -21.39 11.39
C GLY A 357 -11.91 -20.73 11.30
N ASP A 358 -12.99 -21.50 11.18
CA ASP A 358 -14.36 -20.97 11.09
C ASP A 358 -14.78 -20.16 12.33
N ALA A 359 -14.22 -20.49 13.50
CA ALA A 359 -14.51 -19.79 14.74
C ALA A 359 -13.48 -18.70 15.07
N ALA A 360 -12.21 -18.93 14.73
CA ALA A 360 -11.10 -18.07 15.11
C ALA A 360 -10.90 -16.86 14.18
N ILE A 361 -11.29 -16.98 12.89
CA ILE A 361 -11.14 -15.89 11.92
C ILE A 361 -12.32 -14.90 12.07
N GLY A 362 -11.97 -13.62 12.27
CA GLY A 362 -12.91 -12.51 12.30
C GLY A 362 -12.32 -11.23 11.73
N GLU A 363 -13.04 -10.13 11.81
CA GLU A 363 -12.57 -8.82 11.35
C GLU A 363 -11.76 -8.11 12.44
N ILE A 364 -10.64 -7.50 12.05
CA ILE A 364 -9.87 -6.64 12.97
C ILE A 364 -10.66 -5.37 13.21
N VAL A 365 -10.85 -5.03 14.48
CA VAL A 365 -11.55 -3.80 14.89
C VAL A 365 -10.76 -3.03 15.94
N ASN A 366 -11.00 -1.71 16.02
CA ASN A 366 -10.65 -0.93 17.20
C ASN A 366 -11.96 -0.59 17.96
N ARG A 367 -12.15 -1.20 19.12
CA ARG A 367 -13.34 -1.02 19.94
C ARG A 367 -13.38 0.33 20.67
N SER A 368 -12.23 1.02 20.74
CA SER A 368 -12.16 2.40 21.24
C SER A 368 -12.64 3.44 20.22
N GLY A 369 -13.10 3.02 19.03
CA GLY A 369 -13.62 3.90 17.98
C GLY A 369 -12.60 4.27 16.90
N GLY A 370 -12.90 5.35 16.17
CA GLY A 370 -12.12 5.77 14.98
C GLY A 370 -10.76 6.38 15.29
N GLY A 371 -10.45 6.70 16.54
CA GLY A 371 -9.15 7.27 16.90
C GLY A 371 -8.82 8.53 16.08
N ILE A 372 -7.72 8.46 15.33
CA ILE A 372 -7.23 9.54 14.46
C ILE A 372 -7.84 9.54 13.04
N PHE A 373 -8.84 8.71 12.78
CA PHE A 373 -9.50 8.66 11.48
C PHE A 373 -10.41 9.88 11.26
N GLU A 374 -10.07 10.68 10.28
CA GLU A 374 -10.76 11.93 9.94
C GLU A 374 -11.84 11.74 8.86
N GLY A 375 -12.10 10.49 8.45
CA GLY A 375 -13.10 10.13 7.44
C GLY A 375 -12.56 10.08 6.02
N TYR A 376 -13.50 9.84 5.09
CA TYR A 376 -13.27 9.91 3.64
C TYR A 376 -13.93 11.17 3.10
N TYR A 377 -13.20 11.94 2.31
CA TYR A 377 -13.70 13.16 1.71
C TYR A 377 -14.89 12.87 0.76
N ASN A 378 -15.97 13.62 0.90
CA ASN A 378 -17.20 13.47 0.12
C ASN A 378 -17.76 12.04 0.07
N ASN A 379 -17.47 11.20 1.08
CA ASN A 379 -17.93 9.81 1.12
C ASN A 379 -18.37 9.43 2.55
N THR A 380 -19.50 9.99 2.97
CA THR A 380 -20.06 9.76 4.32
C THR A 380 -20.48 8.32 4.52
N GLU A 381 -21.01 7.65 3.47
CA GLU A 381 -21.40 6.24 3.52
C GLU A 381 -20.20 5.35 3.89
N ALA A 382 -19.09 5.45 3.13
CA ALA A 382 -17.90 4.68 3.43
C ALA A 382 -17.29 5.02 4.81
N THR A 383 -17.41 6.28 5.26
CA THR A 383 -16.98 6.68 6.60
C THR A 383 -17.83 6.03 7.68
N THR A 384 -19.16 6.02 7.50
CA THR A 384 -20.09 5.38 8.42
C THR A 384 -19.89 3.87 8.47
N ASP A 385 -19.65 3.23 7.33
CA ASP A 385 -19.35 1.80 7.25
C ASP A 385 -18.10 1.40 8.05
N ARG A 386 -17.11 2.30 8.13
CA ARG A 386 -15.93 2.09 8.97
C ARG A 386 -16.20 2.32 10.46
N LEU A 387 -17.18 3.14 10.79
CA LEU A 387 -17.50 3.55 12.17
C LEU A 387 -18.82 2.93 12.64
N ARG A 388 -18.96 1.60 12.54
CA ARG A 388 -20.16 0.86 12.95
C ARG A 388 -20.11 0.51 14.44
N ASN A 389 -21.25 0.57 15.11
CA ASN A 389 -21.41 0.15 16.50
C ASN A 389 -20.46 0.86 17.50
N GLY A 390 -20.02 2.09 17.19
CA GLY A 390 -19.03 2.83 17.98
C GLY A 390 -17.59 2.32 17.82
N TRP A 391 -17.34 1.34 16.98
CA TRP A 391 -16.03 0.75 16.70
C TRP A 391 -15.54 1.15 15.31
N TYR A 392 -14.22 1.10 15.13
CA TYR A 392 -13.63 1.20 13.79
C TYR A 392 -13.41 -0.20 13.21
N TRP A 393 -13.90 -0.43 12.00
CA TRP A 393 -13.84 -1.68 11.26
C TRP A 393 -12.83 -1.57 10.11
N THR A 394 -11.83 -2.45 10.10
CA THR A 394 -10.76 -2.38 9.09
C THR A 394 -11.17 -2.97 7.74
N GLY A 395 -12.13 -3.89 7.69
CA GLY A 395 -12.43 -4.70 6.52
C GLY A 395 -11.38 -5.78 6.25
N ASP A 396 -10.43 -5.97 7.16
CA ASP A 396 -9.39 -6.98 7.08
C ASP A 396 -9.63 -8.09 8.10
N LEU A 397 -9.47 -9.33 7.66
CA LEU A 397 -9.68 -10.52 8.48
C LEU A 397 -8.37 -10.97 9.10
N ALA A 398 -8.48 -11.48 10.33
CA ALA A 398 -7.35 -12.01 11.07
C ALA A 398 -7.79 -13.09 12.06
N TYR A 399 -6.83 -13.77 12.65
CA TYR A 399 -6.99 -14.58 13.85
C TYR A 399 -5.86 -14.28 14.83
N ILE A 400 -6.06 -14.63 16.10
CA ILE A 400 -5.09 -14.39 17.17
C ILE A 400 -4.74 -15.74 17.78
N ASP A 401 -3.45 -16.03 18.00
CA ASP A 401 -3.03 -17.23 18.71
C ASP A 401 -3.13 -17.09 20.24
N THR A 402 -2.80 -18.14 20.97
CA THR A 402 -2.82 -18.16 22.44
C THR A 402 -1.79 -17.22 23.07
N ASP A 403 -0.75 -16.84 22.33
CA ASP A 403 0.31 -15.92 22.77
C ASP A 403 -0.02 -14.45 22.44
N GLY A 404 -1.15 -14.20 21.74
CA GLY A 404 -1.64 -12.87 21.41
C GLY A 404 -1.08 -12.28 20.11
N PHE A 405 -0.41 -13.08 19.29
CA PHE A 405 0.03 -12.64 17.97
C PHE A 405 -1.11 -12.68 16.95
N TYR A 406 -1.18 -11.64 16.13
CA TYR A 406 -2.17 -11.50 15.06
C TYR A 406 -1.64 -12.09 13.76
N TYR A 407 -2.50 -12.79 13.04
CA TYR A 407 -2.22 -13.38 11.73
C TYR A 407 -3.21 -12.86 10.72
N PHE A 408 -2.71 -12.35 9.58
CA PHE A 408 -3.57 -11.84 8.52
C PHE A 408 -4.25 -13.00 7.78
N ALA A 409 -5.57 -12.94 7.68
CA ALA A 409 -6.36 -13.94 7.00
C ALA A 409 -6.95 -13.46 5.66
N GLY A 410 -6.65 -12.23 5.25
CA GLY A 410 -7.14 -11.67 3.98
C GLY A 410 -8.10 -10.51 4.20
N ARG A 411 -8.83 -10.14 3.16
CA ARG A 411 -9.92 -9.16 3.25
C ARG A 411 -11.25 -9.86 3.27
N SER A 412 -12.26 -9.21 3.81
CA SER A 412 -13.64 -9.71 3.79
C SER A 412 -14.15 -9.99 2.35
N SER A 413 -13.56 -9.35 1.34
CA SER A 413 -13.79 -9.62 -0.08
C SER A 413 -13.00 -10.81 -0.65
N ASP A 414 -12.07 -11.38 0.10
CA ASP A 414 -11.12 -12.43 -0.33
C ASP A 414 -11.44 -13.81 0.26
N TRP A 415 -12.67 -13.98 0.77
CA TRP A 415 -13.18 -15.28 1.17
C TRP A 415 -13.38 -16.19 -0.03
N LEU A 416 -13.04 -17.45 0.16
CA LEU A 416 -13.39 -18.55 -0.73
C LEU A 416 -14.39 -19.45 -0.02
N ARG A 417 -15.41 -19.88 -0.73
CA ARG A 417 -16.40 -20.84 -0.22
C ARG A 417 -16.35 -22.12 -1.04
N VAL A 418 -15.56 -23.08 -0.58
CA VAL A 418 -15.35 -24.35 -1.28
C VAL A 418 -15.99 -25.48 -0.48
N ASP A 419 -16.91 -26.23 -1.09
CA ASP A 419 -17.60 -27.37 -0.45
C ASP A 419 -18.16 -27.05 0.95
N SER A 420 -18.83 -25.91 1.07
CA SER A 420 -19.45 -25.42 2.29
C SER A 420 -18.47 -24.97 3.40
N GLU A 421 -17.16 -24.96 3.16
CA GLU A 421 -16.17 -24.33 4.03
C GLU A 421 -15.83 -22.94 3.54
N ASN A 422 -15.75 -22.01 4.50
CA ASN A 422 -15.30 -20.65 4.24
C ASN A 422 -13.86 -20.53 4.72
N PHE A 423 -12.98 -20.01 3.88
CA PHE A 423 -11.59 -19.74 4.25
C PHE A 423 -11.03 -18.55 3.47
N ALA A 424 -9.96 -17.99 4.01
CA ALA A 424 -9.31 -16.85 3.42
C ALA A 424 -8.21 -17.25 2.43
N ALA A 425 -7.93 -16.41 1.43
CA ALA A 425 -6.90 -16.63 0.44
C ALA A 425 -5.47 -16.55 1.00
N ALA A 426 -5.23 -15.66 1.97
CA ALA A 426 -3.89 -15.34 2.46
C ALA A 426 -3.11 -16.54 3.06
N PRO A 427 -3.71 -17.45 3.85
CA PRO A 427 -3.01 -18.64 4.31
C PRO A 427 -2.49 -19.52 3.15
N ILE A 428 -3.26 -19.64 2.07
CA ILE A 428 -2.86 -20.40 0.89
C ILE A 428 -1.72 -19.68 0.14
N GLU A 429 -1.81 -18.34 0.01
CA GLU A 429 -0.74 -17.52 -0.58
C GLU A 429 0.57 -17.67 0.20
N ASN A 430 0.51 -17.70 1.54
CA ASN A 430 1.68 -17.91 2.38
C ASN A 430 2.35 -19.28 2.14
N ILE A 431 1.55 -20.31 1.90
CA ILE A 431 2.05 -21.65 1.55
C ILE A 431 2.68 -21.64 0.15
N LEU A 432 1.95 -21.13 -0.85
CA LEU A 432 2.43 -21.12 -2.23
C LEU A 432 3.66 -20.21 -2.44
N ASN A 433 3.84 -19.19 -1.62
CA ASN A 433 5.04 -18.33 -1.63
C ASN A 433 6.32 -19.07 -1.15
N ARG A 434 6.20 -20.32 -0.66
CA ARG A 434 7.35 -21.18 -0.37
C ARG A 434 7.94 -21.83 -1.62
N LEU A 435 7.24 -21.75 -2.76
CA LEU A 435 7.74 -22.24 -4.03
C LEU A 435 8.93 -21.37 -4.48
N ASP A 436 10.12 -21.97 -4.55
CA ASP A 436 11.39 -21.25 -4.76
C ASP A 436 11.43 -20.42 -6.05
N ASP A 437 10.75 -20.87 -7.09
CA ASP A 437 10.73 -20.23 -8.40
C ASP A 437 9.57 -19.26 -8.60
N ALA A 438 8.68 -19.11 -7.64
CA ALA A 438 7.65 -18.08 -7.67
C ALA A 438 8.22 -16.72 -7.26
N VAL A 439 7.93 -15.70 -8.05
CA VAL A 439 8.21 -14.28 -7.71
C VAL A 439 7.03 -13.72 -6.94
N MET A 440 5.82 -14.07 -7.38
CA MET A 440 4.58 -13.61 -6.74
C MET A 440 3.47 -14.63 -6.91
N VAL A 441 2.60 -14.66 -5.91
CA VAL A 441 1.41 -15.51 -5.88
C VAL A 441 0.19 -14.67 -5.53
N ALA A 442 -0.92 -14.96 -6.19
CA ALA A 442 -2.24 -14.45 -5.84
C ALA A 442 -3.24 -15.60 -5.82
N VAL A 443 -3.97 -15.76 -4.72
CA VAL A 443 -5.03 -16.76 -4.59
C VAL A 443 -6.38 -16.04 -4.56
N TYR A 444 -7.34 -16.55 -5.32
CA TYR A 444 -8.67 -15.96 -5.44
C TYR A 444 -9.73 -17.00 -5.76
N ALA A 445 -10.97 -16.64 -5.41
CA ALA A 445 -12.13 -17.45 -5.75
C ALA A 445 -12.46 -17.33 -7.24
N VAL A 446 -12.77 -18.45 -7.87
CA VAL A 446 -13.51 -18.52 -9.13
C VAL A 446 -14.76 -19.36 -8.91
N PRO A 447 -15.88 -19.06 -9.57
CA PRO A 447 -17.13 -19.77 -9.31
C PRO A 447 -17.00 -21.28 -9.62
N ASP A 448 -17.68 -22.11 -8.83
CA ASP A 448 -17.89 -23.52 -9.12
C ASP A 448 -19.19 -23.72 -9.91
N PRO A 449 -19.26 -24.61 -10.91
CA PRO A 449 -20.47 -24.83 -11.68
C PRO A 449 -21.66 -25.31 -10.83
N ARG A 450 -21.42 -25.98 -9.72
CA ARG A 450 -22.48 -26.59 -8.88
C ARG A 450 -22.80 -25.74 -7.66
N THR A 451 -21.78 -25.34 -6.89
CA THR A 451 -21.99 -24.59 -5.65
C THR A 451 -20.71 -23.90 -5.18
N GLY A 452 -20.84 -22.66 -4.67
CA GLY A 452 -19.71 -21.92 -4.10
C GLY A 452 -18.64 -21.59 -5.13
N ASP A 453 -17.38 -21.78 -4.70
CA ASP A 453 -16.18 -21.40 -5.41
C ASP A 453 -15.21 -22.56 -5.61
N GLN A 454 -14.22 -22.33 -6.47
CA GLN A 454 -12.98 -23.10 -6.59
C GLN A 454 -11.79 -22.21 -6.28
N VAL A 455 -10.72 -22.80 -5.78
CA VAL A 455 -9.46 -22.09 -5.56
C VAL A 455 -8.73 -21.93 -6.88
N MET A 456 -8.42 -20.70 -7.26
CA MET A 456 -7.52 -20.39 -8.36
C MET A 456 -6.31 -19.62 -7.85
N ALA A 457 -5.12 -20.02 -8.31
CA ALA A 457 -3.87 -19.32 -8.05
C ALA A 457 -3.33 -18.72 -9.34
N ALA A 458 -2.87 -17.48 -9.30
CA ALA A 458 -2.01 -16.90 -10.31
C ALA A 458 -0.58 -16.85 -9.76
N ILE A 459 0.39 -17.33 -10.53
CA ILE A 459 1.79 -17.40 -10.15
C ILE A 459 2.63 -16.69 -11.21
N GLU A 460 3.42 -15.70 -10.78
CA GLU A 460 4.48 -15.11 -11.58
C GLU A 460 5.76 -15.88 -11.30
N MET A 461 6.28 -16.55 -12.33
CA MET A 461 7.49 -17.35 -12.22
C MET A 461 8.73 -16.48 -12.40
N ARG A 462 9.85 -16.92 -11.84
CA ARG A 462 11.15 -16.30 -12.06
C ARG A 462 11.52 -16.30 -13.54
N ALA A 463 12.13 -15.23 -14.03
CA ALA A 463 12.50 -15.11 -15.43
C ALA A 463 13.37 -16.30 -15.90
N GLY A 464 12.95 -16.94 -17.00
CA GLY A 464 13.63 -18.09 -17.58
C GLY A 464 13.30 -19.44 -16.92
N VAL A 465 12.40 -19.48 -15.95
CA VAL A 465 11.91 -20.72 -15.33
C VAL A 465 10.53 -21.06 -15.92
N GLU A 466 10.39 -22.25 -16.48
CA GLU A 466 9.12 -22.78 -16.93
C GLU A 466 8.38 -23.46 -15.77
N PHE A 467 7.07 -23.36 -15.75
CA PHE A 467 6.25 -24.02 -14.73
C PHE A 467 6.20 -25.53 -14.99
N ASP A 468 6.61 -26.30 -14.00
CA ASP A 468 6.54 -27.76 -13.99
C ASP A 468 5.35 -28.21 -13.12
N ALA A 469 4.33 -28.74 -13.76
CA ALA A 469 3.09 -29.17 -13.10
C ALA A 469 3.29 -30.40 -12.20
N GLU A 470 4.22 -31.30 -12.52
CA GLU A 470 4.54 -32.47 -11.68
C GLU A 470 5.31 -32.04 -10.44
N ALA A 471 6.34 -31.20 -10.62
CA ALA A 471 7.09 -30.63 -9.50
C ALA A 471 6.19 -29.79 -8.58
N PHE A 472 5.25 -29.02 -9.13
CA PHE A 472 4.27 -28.27 -8.36
C PHE A 472 3.32 -29.19 -7.57
N ALA A 473 2.86 -30.29 -8.15
CA ALA A 473 2.03 -31.27 -7.44
C ALA A 473 2.80 -31.92 -6.27
N VAL A 474 4.08 -32.25 -6.46
CA VAL A 474 4.96 -32.74 -5.39
C VAL A 474 5.11 -31.69 -4.30
N PHE A 475 5.45 -30.45 -4.67
CA PHE A 475 5.54 -29.34 -3.73
C PHE A 475 4.28 -29.21 -2.86
N LEU A 476 3.08 -29.23 -3.46
CA LEU A 476 1.83 -29.14 -2.71
C LEU A 476 1.62 -30.33 -1.76
N SER A 477 2.05 -31.54 -2.15
CA SER A 477 1.92 -32.74 -1.31
C SER A 477 2.82 -32.73 -0.07
N GLU A 478 3.89 -31.95 -0.11
CA GLU A 478 4.83 -31.77 0.99
C GLU A 478 4.39 -30.67 1.98
N GLN A 479 3.36 -29.88 1.62
CA GLN A 479 2.83 -28.83 2.48
C GLN A 479 1.80 -29.42 3.44
N HIS A 480 2.24 -29.82 4.61
CA HIS A 480 1.38 -30.47 5.61
C HIS A 480 0.32 -29.54 6.20
N ASP A 481 0.53 -28.23 6.11
CA ASP A 481 -0.41 -27.18 6.52
C ASP A 481 -1.37 -26.72 5.38
N LEU A 482 -1.30 -27.32 4.21
CA LEU A 482 -2.24 -27.08 3.12
C LEU A 482 -3.52 -27.90 3.32
N GLY A 483 -4.60 -27.24 3.72
CA GLY A 483 -5.90 -27.90 3.89
C GLY A 483 -6.37 -28.61 2.62
N THR A 484 -7.06 -29.74 2.75
CA THR A 484 -7.49 -30.58 1.63
C THR A 484 -8.38 -29.86 0.60
N LYS A 485 -9.07 -28.80 1.01
CA LYS A 485 -9.92 -27.97 0.15
C LYS A 485 -9.21 -26.70 -0.36
N TRP A 486 -8.00 -26.46 0.12
CA TRP A 486 -7.20 -25.28 -0.20
C TRP A 486 -6.33 -25.45 -1.44
N THR A 487 -6.15 -26.69 -1.89
CA THR A 487 -5.40 -27.00 -3.10
C THR A 487 -5.97 -26.24 -4.30
N PRO A 488 -5.18 -25.42 -5.00
CA PRO A 488 -5.64 -24.74 -6.20
C PRO A 488 -6.16 -25.72 -7.24
N ARG A 489 -7.38 -25.53 -7.71
CA ARG A 489 -7.92 -26.30 -8.83
C ARG A 489 -7.42 -25.78 -10.17
N PHE A 490 -7.22 -24.46 -10.24
CA PHE A 490 -6.67 -23.77 -11.39
C PHE A 490 -5.40 -23.04 -11.01
N VAL A 491 -4.38 -23.12 -11.85
CA VAL A 491 -3.11 -22.42 -11.71
C VAL A 491 -2.82 -21.68 -13.00
N ARG A 492 -2.90 -20.35 -12.95
CA ARG A 492 -2.54 -19.45 -14.05
C ARG A 492 -1.09 -19.05 -13.92
N ILE A 493 -0.31 -19.22 -14.97
CA ILE A 493 1.07 -18.74 -15.02
C ILE A 493 1.07 -17.42 -15.76
N THR A 494 1.39 -16.34 -15.03
CA THR A 494 1.41 -14.99 -15.57
C THR A 494 2.83 -14.45 -15.71
N ALA A 495 3.09 -13.72 -16.79
CA ALA A 495 4.36 -13.04 -16.99
C ALA A 495 4.42 -11.67 -16.26
N ASP A 496 3.26 -11.09 -15.95
CA ASP A 496 3.14 -9.80 -15.27
C ASP A 496 1.90 -9.80 -14.36
N MET A 497 2.15 -9.92 -13.05
CA MET A 497 1.08 -9.92 -12.05
C MET A 497 0.36 -8.58 -12.04
N PRO A 498 -0.98 -8.55 -12.19
CA PRO A 498 -1.72 -7.30 -12.10
C PRO A 498 -1.51 -6.61 -10.76
N LEU A 499 -1.24 -5.32 -10.80
CA LEU A 499 -0.94 -4.55 -9.61
C LEU A 499 -1.84 -3.34 -9.46
N THR A 500 -1.98 -2.94 -8.22
CA THR A 500 -2.44 -1.61 -7.86
C THR A 500 -1.30 -0.60 -8.06
N ALA A 501 -1.65 0.69 -8.08
CA ALA A 501 -0.67 1.77 -8.21
C ALA A 501 0.41 1.80 -7.12
N ASN A 502 0.14 1.20 -5.97
CA ASN A 502 1.08 1.05 -4.84
C ASN A 502 1.85 -0.28 -4.88
N ASN A 503 1.93 -0.89 -6.05
CA ASN A 503 2.65 -2.16 -6.27
C ASN A 503 2.14 -3.35 -5.41
N LYS A 504 0.87 -3.33 -4.99
CA LYS A 504 0.20 -4.47 -4.37
C LYS A 504 -0.51 -5.29 -5.43
N VAL A 505 -0.62 -6.61 -5.22
CA VAL A 505 -1.39 -7.47 -6.13
C VAL A 505 -2.83 -6.99 -6.23
N ASN A 506 -3.28 -6.79 -7.47
CA ASN A 506 -4.67 -6.49 -7.77
C ASN A 506 -5.40 -7.76 -8.23
N LYS A 507 -6.15 -8.38 -7.32
CA LYS A 507 -6.90 -9.61 -7.61
C LYS A 507 -8.16 -9.38 -8.46
N GLN A 508 -8.63 -8.14 -8.56
CA GLN A 508 -9.88 -7.84 -9.27
C GLN A 508 -9.85 -8.23 -10.77
N PRO A 509 -8.83 -7.84 -11.56
CA PRO A 509 -8.72 -8.30 -12.94
C PRO A 509 -8.55 -9.81 -13.07
N LEU A 510 -7.85 -10.44 -12.11
CA LEU A 510 -7.65 -11.89 -12.09
C LEU A 510 -8.98 -12.63 -11.91
N ARG A 511 -9.82 -12.18 -10.97
CA ARG A 511 -11.15 -12.74 -10.71
C ARG A 511 -12.11 -12.52 -11.88
N ALA A 512 -12.11 -11.32 -12.46
CA ALA A 512 -13.01 -10.99 -13.56
C ALA A 512 -12.79 -11.90 -14.76
N VAL A 513 -11.53 -12.19 -15.07
CA VAL A 513 -11.15 -13.04 -16.22
C VAL A 513 -11.16 -14.54 -15.86
N GLY A 514 -10.81 -14.89 -14.60
CA GLY A 514 -10.68 -16.28 -14.17
C GLY A 514 -9.76 -17.09 -15.09
N TRP A 515 -10.28 -18.19 -15.64
CA TRP A 515 -9.57 -19.04 -16.60
C TRP A 515 -9.74 -18.60 -18.06
N HIS A 516 -10.54 -17.57 -18.36
CA HIS A 516 -10.70 -16.98 -19.69
C HIS A 516 -9.54 -16.01 -19.98
N THR A 517 -8.37 -16.53 -20.23
CA THR A 517 -7.14 -15.78 -20.48
C THR A 517 -6.33 -16.41 -21.60
N THR A 518 -5.46 -15.63 -22.24
CA THR A 518 -4.48 -16.13 -23.22
C THR A 518 -3.22 -16.71 -22.56
N GLU A 519 -3.05 -16.50 -21.27
CA GLU A 519 -1.94 -17.07 -20.51
C GLU A 519 -2.17 -18.55 -20.20
N PRO A 520 -1.10 -19.34 -19.99
CA PRO A 520 -1.23 -20.74 -19.63
C PRO A 520 -2.01 -20.93 -18.31
N VAL A 521 -3.05 -21.74 -18.36
CA VAL A 521 -3.79 -22.17 -17.17
C VAL A 521 -3.65 -23.70 -17.06
N TRP A 522 -3.20 -24.14 -15.92
CA TRP A 522 -3.15 -25.54 -15.53
C TRP A 522 -4.29 -25.85 -14.58
N TRP A 523 -4.89 -27.02 -14.70
CA TRP A 523 -6.00 -27.37 -13.84
C TRP A 523 -6.05 -28.85 -13.49
N LYS A 524 -6.76 -29.15 -12.42
CA LYS A 524 -7.10 -30.51 -11.98
C LYS A 524 -8.59 -30.74 -12.25
N PRO A 525 -8.99 -31.62 -13.19
CA PRO A 525 -10.41 -31.95 -13.44
C PRO A 525 -11.12 -32.49 -12.19
N GLY A 526 -10.45 -33.33 -11.42
CA GLY A 526 -10.88 -33.88 -10.15
C GLY A 526 -9.81 -33.75 -9.07
N ARG A 527 -10.18 -33.92 -7.82
CA ARG A 527 -9.26 -33.76 -6.67
C ARG A 527 -8.05 -34.71 -6.73
N GLY A 528 -8.23 -35.92 -7.24
CA GLY A 528 -7.18 -36.94 -7.37
C GLY A 528 -6.37 -36.85 -8.66
N ASP A 529 -6.74 -35.97 -9.60
CA ASP A 529 -6.13 -35.90 -10.91
C ASP A 529 -4.81 -35.14 -10.90
N ALA A 530 -3.97 -35.36 -11.91
CA ALA A 530 -2.78 -34.54 -12.14
C ALA A 530 -3.16 -33.18 -12.74
N TYR A 531 -2.30 -32.17 -12.54
CA TYR A 531 -2.42 -30.91 -13.27
C TYR A 531 -2.12 -31.12 -14.75
N ARG A 532 -2.94 -30.57 -15.61
CA ARG A 532 -2.74 -30.50 -17.05
C ARG A 532 -3.17 -29.16 -17.60
N LEU A 533 -2.72 -28.82 -18.78
CA LEU A 533 -3.15 -27.58 -19.45
C LEU A 533 -4.67 -27.59 -19.64
N PHE A 534 -5.26 -26.46 -19.30
CA PHE A 534 -6.68 -26.16 -19.51
C PHE A 534 -6.89 -25.74 -20.96
N THR A 535 -7.64 -26.52 -21.72
CA THR A 535 -7.85 -26.33 -23.16
C THR A 535 -9.17 -25.60 -23.44
N ALA A 536 -9.37 -25.19 -24.70
CA ALA A 536 -10.65 -24.63 -25.15
C ALA A 536 -11.80 -25.62 -24.99
N ASP A 537 -11.54 -26.92 -25.19
CA ASP A 537 -12.55 -27.99 -25.02
C ASP A 537 -12.92 -28.12 -23.53
N ASP A 538 -11.94 -27.97 -22.61
CA ASP A 538 -12.20 -27.96 -21.18
C ASP A 538 -13.04 -26.76 -20.77
N ALA A 539 -12.74 -25.58 -21.31
CA ALA A 539 -13.51 -24.37 -21.07
C ALA A 539 -14.98 -24.52 -21.56
N ALA A 540 -15.17 -25.15 -22.73
CA ALA A 540 -16.50 -25.44 -23.25
C ALA A 540 -17.24 -26.42 -22.32
N ALA A 541 -16.56 -27.46 -21.85
CA ALA A 541 -17.16 -28.45 -20.95
C ALA A 541 -17.55 -27.84 -19.60
N VAL A 542 -16.68 -27.02 -19.00
CA VAL A 542 -16.98 -26.29 -17.76
C VAL A 542 -18.16 -25.33 -17.96
N SER A 543 -18.18 -24.59 -19.10
CA SER A 543 -19.29 -23.68 -19.41
C SER A 543 -20.62 -24.42 -19.59
N ALA A 544 -20.61 -25.61 -20.19
CA ALA A 544 -21.79 -26.48 -20.32
C ALA A 544 -22.31 -26.93 -18.94
N GLU A 545 -21.39 -27.28 -18.02
CA GLU A 545 -21.76 -27.66 -16.64
C GLU A 545 -22.40 -26.46 -15.87
N PHE A 546 -21.92 -25.23 -16.08
CA PHE A 546 -22.57 -24.02 -15.55
C PHE A 546 -23.98 -23.86 -16.10
N ALA A 547 -24.19 -24.11 -17.38
CA ALA A 547 -25.52 -24.03 -18.00
C ALA A 547 -26.47 -25.11 -17.46
N GLU A 548 -25.98 -26.35 -17.30
CA GLU A 548 -26.73 -27.47 -16.72
C GLU A 548 -27.25 -27.16 -15.30
N HIS A 549 -26.43 -26.46 -14.52
CA HIS A 549 -26.77 -26.07 -13.15
C HIS A 549 -27.40 -24.68 -13.03
N GLY A 550 -27.73 -24.00 -14.13
CA GLY A 550 -28.40 -22.69 -14.12
C GLY A 550 -27.56 -21.56 -13.52
N ARG A 551 -26.21 -21.63 -13.63
CA ARG A 551 -25.25 -20.67 -13.04
C ARG A 551 -24.42 -19.92 -14.10
N THR A 552 -24.88 -19.86 -15.33
CA THR A 552 -24.15 -19.24 -16.46
C THR A 552 -23.79 -17.78 -16.22
N GLU A 553 -24.61 -17.06 -15.44
CA GLU A 553 -24.36 -15.65 -15.08
C GLU A 553 -23.13 -15.45 -14.20
N LEU A 554 -22.64 -16.52 -13.55
CA LEU A 554 -21.46 -16.49 -12.66
C LEU A 554 -20.15 -16.77 -13.43
N LEU A 555 -20.20 -17.16 -14.69
CA LEU A 555 -18.99 -17.39 -15.48
C LEU A 555 -18.10 -16.16 -15.51
N PRO A 556 -16.78 -16.30 -15.29
CA PRO A 556 -15.81 -15.22 -15.51
C PRO A 556 -15.94 -14.66 -16.93
N ARG A 557 -15.68 -13.37 -17.11
CA ARG A 557 -15.89 -12.66 -18.39
C ARG A 557 -14.60 -12.02 -18.90
#